data_9ff59b957cab3b3ed4fe96515443006c
#
_entry.id   9ff59b957cab3b3ed4fe96515443006c
#
_cell.length_a   1.000
_cell.length_b   1.000
_cell.length_c   1.000
_cell.angle_alpha   90.00
_cell.angle_beta   90.00
_cell.angle_gamma   90.00
#
_symmetry.space_group_name_H-M   'P 1'
#
loop_
_entity.id
_entity.type
_entity.pdbx_description
1 polymer ?
#
loop_
_entity_poly.entity_id
_entity_poly.type
_entity_poly.pdbx_seq_one_letter_code
_entity_poly.pdbx_strand_id
1 'polypeptide(L)'
;VKELWSGVLAAAREYGYRSLSLDIQPSKNGLAISVSATGETSELMAKRRSVVHSKDLICVSGALGAAFLGQSLLESEKTRFENGAVKTEVLEKYKMLVGAYLKPEMSASIVDHLEEAEVYPSFGYVVSMGLSDAVLKLTRDSGLGAKIYADKIPFEGNSFTLGSELDIDPISAAMNGGDDYKLLFTIPILKLDKFRADFQTFDIIGHMAQSEVGAVLLTPEGVELPLKAQGW
;
A
#
# COMPACT_ATOMS: atom_id res chain seq x y z
N VAL A 1 2.84 27.43 3.11
CA VAL A 1 3.97 27.07 2.26
C VAL A 1 5.20 26.68 3.09
N LYS A 2 5.67 27.52 4.06
CA LYS A 2 6.87 27.22 4.85
C LYS A 2 6.77 25.89 5.63
N GLU A 3 5.69 25.66 6.32
CA GLU A 3 5.46 24.41 7.08
C GLU A 3 5.40 23.19 6.15
N LEU A 4 4.68 23.30 5.03
CA LEU A 4 4.62 22.25 4.02
C LEU A 4 6.03 21.91 3.48
N TRP A 5 6.81 22.96 3.13
CA TRP A 5 8.18 22.75 2.66
C TRP A 5 9.08 22.15 3.75
N SER A 6 8.90 22.52 5.00
CA SER A 6 9.60 21.89 6.13
C SER A 6 9.32 20.39 6.23
N GLY A 7 8.07 19.96 6.00
CA GLY A 7 7.70 18.56 5.93
C GLY A 7 8.38 17.83 4.75
N VAL A 8 8.38 18.44 3.57
CA VAL A 8 9.07 17.89 2.38
C VAL A 8 10.56 17.70 2.65
N LEU A 9 11.22 18.69 3.28
CA LEU A 9 12.64 18.59 3.64
C LEU A 9 12.91 17.50 4.67
N ALA A 10 12.00 17.30 5.65
CA ALA A 10 12.13 16.25 6.64
C ALA A 10 12.03 14.86 5.98
N ALA A 11 11.03 14.64 5.14
CA ALA A 11 10.85 13.40 4.39
C ALA A 11 12.06 13.14 3.46
N ALA A 12 12.53 14.16 2.76
CA ALA A 12 13.67 14.02 1.87
C ALA A 12 14.96 13.59 2.60
N ARG A 13 15.17 14.09 3.82
CA ARG A 13 16.31 13.64 4.67
C ARG A 13 16.12 12.20 5.14
N GLU A 14 14.91 11.85 5.57
CA GLU A 14 14.57 10.51 6.04
C GLU A 14 14.80 9.46 4.95
N TYR A 15 14.38 9.77 3.71
CA TYR A 15 14.51 8.87 2.56
C TYR A 15 15.77 9.08 1.71
N GLY A 16 16.72 9.89 2.15
CA GLY A 16 18.03 10.01 1.53
C GLY A 16 18.06 10.69 0.15
N TYR A 17 17.12 11.58 -0.15
CA TYR A 17 17.14 12.35 -1.41
C TYR A 17 18.39 13.25 -1.48
N ARG A 18 19.13 13.15 -2.58
CA ARG A 18 20.42 13.87 -2.75
C ARG A 18 20.26 15.35 -3.05
N SER A 19 19.23 15.72 -3.77
CA SER A 19 18.96 17.11 -4.13
C SER A 19 17.47 17.38 -4.24
N LEU A 20 17.07 18.59 -3.89
CA LEU A 20 15.71 19.09 -3.99
C LEU A 20 15.74 20.49 -4.62
N SER A 21 14.79 20.74 -5.49
CA SER A 21 14.49 22.08 -5.98
C SER A 21 13.03 22.42 -5.72
N LEU A 22 12.75 23.68 -5.48
CA LEU A 22 11.42 24.20 -5.25
C LEU A 22 11.18 25.37 -6.21
N ASP A 23 10.10 25.29 -6.98
CA ASP A 23 9.55 26.41 -7.73
C ASP A 23 8.18 26.79 -7.17
N ILE A 24 7.94 28.06 -6.92
CA ILE A 24 6.70 28.57 -6.34
C ILE A 24 6.13 29.61 -7.30
N GLN A 25 4.93 29.35 -7.78
CA GLN A 25 4.21 30.26 -8.66
C GLN A 25 2.84 30.64 -8.10
N PRO A 26 2.33 31.84 -8.38
CA PRO A 26 0.98 32.22 -7.98
C PRO A 26 -0.07 31.32 -8.67
N SER A 27 -1.03 30.81 -7.89
CA SER A 27 -2.16 30.05 -8.39
C SER A 27 -3.47 30.77 -8.06
N LYS A 28 -4.37 30.88 -9.05
CA LYS A 28 -5.71 31.44 -8.86
C LYS A 28 -6.73 30.38 -8.37
N ASN A 29 -6.37 29.09 -8.49
CA ASN A 29 -7.27 27.98 -8.21
C ASN A 29 -6.95 27.25 -6.89
N GLY A 30 -6.35 27.96 -5.92
CA GLY A 30 -5.93 27.38 -4.66
C GLY A 30 -4.55 26.74 -4.72
N LEU A 31 -4.25 25.84 -3.76
CA LEU A 31 -2.96 25.15 -3.66
C LEU A 31 -2.92 23.96 -4.63
N ALA A 32 -1.96 23.99 -5.55
CA ALA A 32 -1.61 22.85 -6.39
C ALA A 32 -0.14 22.47 -6.11
N ILE A 33 0.12 21.18 -5.91
CA ILE A 33 1.47 20.64 -5.66
C ILE A 33 1.76 19.61 -6.73
N SER A 34 2.86 19.82 -7.45
CA SER A 34 3.40 18.85 -8.41
C SER A 34 4.76 18.40 -7.94
N VAL A 35 4.98 17.09 -7.88
CA VAL A 35 6.26 16.49 -7.47
C VAL A 35 6.78 15.65 -8.63
N SER A 36 8.03 15.91 -9.04
CA SER A 36 8.74 15.08 -9.99
C SER A 36 9.96 14.49 -9.30
N ALA A 37 10.12 13.18 -9.40
CA ALA A 37 11.27 12.47 -8.86
C ALA A 37 12.00 11.74 -9.98
N THR A 38 13.34 11.83 -9.97
CA THR A 38 14.23 11.10 -10.87
C THR A 38 15.26 10.35 -10.06
N GLY A 39 15.63 9.16 -10.52
CA GLY A 39 16.62 8.32 -9.83
C GLY A 39 17.32 7.40 -10.80
N GLU A 40 18.35 6.74 -10.29
CA GLU A 40 19.11 5.72 -11.00
C GLU A 40 18.74 4.35 -10.41
N THR A 41 18.69 3.34 -11.25
CA THR A 41 18.54 1.94 -10.82
C THR A 41 19.73 1.13 -11.29
N SER A 42 20.05 0.03 -10.60
CA SER A 42 21.10 -0.86 -11.05
C SER A 42 20.75 -1.49 -12.41
N GLU A 43 21.75 -1.72 -13.24
CA GLU A 43 21.57 -2.40 -14.54
C GLU A 43 20.99 -3.80 -14.34
N LEU A 44 21.31 -4.42 -13.22
CA LEU A 44 20.82 -5.74 -12.81
C LEU A 44 19.31 -5.72 -12.57
N MET A 45 18.80 -4.73 -11.82
CA MET A 45 17.36 -4.55 -11.56
C MET A 45 16.60 -4.18 -12.85
N ALA A 46 17.20 -3.37 -13.71
CA ALA A 46 16.58 -2.99 -14.98
C ALA A 46 16.48 -4.15 -15.98
N LYS A 47 17.45 -5.05 -16.01
CA LYS A 47 17.55 -6.14 -16.99
C LYS A 47 16.89 -7.45 -16.55
N ARG A 48 16.67 -7.67 -15.25
CA ARG A 48 16.19 -8.95 -14.72
C ARG A 48 14.68 -9.01 -14.45
N ARG A 49 13.86 -8.28 -15.20
CA ARG A 49 12.42 -8.50 -15.18
C ARG A 49 12.12 -9.94 -15.61
N SER A 50 11.74 -10.77 -14.65
CA SER A 50 11.21 -12.09 -14.97
C SER A 50 9.81 -11.94 -15.57
N VAL A 51 9.42 -12.85 -16.45
CA VAL A 51 8.04 -12.92 -16.92
C VAL A 51 7.19 -13.48 -15.79
N VAL A 52 6.04 -12.86 -15.52
CA VAL A 52 5.06 -13.38 -14.55
C VAL A 52 4.39 -14.63 -15.12
N HIS A 53 4.27 -15.64 -14.30
CA HIS A 53 3.58 -16.89 -14.65
C HIS A 53 2.41 -17.15 -13.70
N SER A 54 1.48 -17.96 -14.17
CA SER A 54 0.45 -18.54 -13.29
C SER A 54 1.11 -19.29 -12.14
N LYS A 55 0.58 -19.14 -10.91
CA LYS A 55 1.09 -19.64 -9.63
C LYS A 55 2.24 -18.80 -9.03
N ASP A 56 2.76 -17.77 -9.70
CA ASP A 56 3.66 -16.84 -9.04
C ASP A 56 2.95 -16.17 -7.85
N LEU A 57 3.70 -15.92 -6.80
CA LEU A 57 3.15 -15.40 -5.55
C LEU A 57 2.91 -13.90 -5.64
N ILE A 58 1.84 -13.45 -5.00
CA ILE A 58 1.53 -12.02 -4.81
C ILE A 58 1.84 -11.67 -3.36
N CYS A 59 2.71 -10.69 -3.18
CA CYS A 59 3.22 -10.29 -1.88
C CYS A 59 2.93 -8.80 -1.62
N VAL A 60 2.81 -8.42 -0.34
CA VAL A 60 2.65 -7.03 0.08
C VAL A 60 3.62 -6.69 1.22
N SER A 61 4.08 -5.45 1.27
CA SER A 61 5.11 -4.99 2.21
C SER A 61 4.58 -4.50 3.56
N GLY A 62 3.38 -4.84 3.93
CA GLY A 62 2.83 -4.48 5.26
C GLY A 62 1.31 -4.35 5.29
N ALA A 63 0.80 -3.92 6.43
CA ALA A 63 -0.63 -3.82 6.72
C ALA A 63 -1.37 -2.89 5.76
N LEU A 64 -2.60 -3.26 5.42
CA LEU A 64 -3.48 -2.55 4.52
C LEU A 64 -4.76 -2.07 5.22
N GLY A 65 -5.38 -1.02 4.68
CA GLY A 65 -6.60 -0.41 5.21
C GLY A 65 -6.37 0.48 6.45
N ALA A 66 -5.15 0.51 6.98
CA ALA A 66 -4.82 1.27 8.18
C ALA A 66 -4.95 2.78 7.96
N ALA A 67 -4.50 3.29 6.83
CA ALA A 67 -4.59 4.71 6.50
C ALA A 67 -6.05 5.17 6.38
N PHE A 68 -6.88 4.41 5.69
CA PHE A 68 -8.31 4.73 5.54
C PHE A 68 -9.05 4.74 6.88
N LEU A 69 -8.80 3.76 7.75
CA LEU A 69 -9.39 3.71 9.10
C LEU A 69 -8.91 4.88 9.95
N GLY A 70 -7.62 5.23 9.87
CA GLY A 70 -7.04 6.38 10.56
C GLY A 70 -7.65 7.71 10.10
N GLN A 71 -7.82 7.90 8.79
CA GLN A 71 -8.51 9.05 8.20
C GLN A 71 -9.95 9.13 8.71
N SER A 72 -10.70 8.03 8.63
CA SER A 72 -12.11 7.97 9.04
C SER A 72 -12.28 8.33 10.52
N LEU A 73 -11.35 7.88 11.37
CA LEU A 73 -11.34 8.29 12.78
C LEU A 73 -11.12 9.79 12.94
N LEU A 74 -10.12 10.35 12.24
CA LEU A 74 -9.82 11.79 12.31
C LEU A 74 -11.01 12.64 11.84
N GLU A 75 -11.69 12.23 10.78
CA GLU A 75 -12.89 12.91 10.28
C GLU A 75 -14.05 12.85 11.28
N SER A 76 -14.25 11.68 11.91
CA SER A 76 -15.24 11.52 12.98
C SER A 76 -14.92 12.41 14.18
N GLU A 77 -13.66 12.44 14.64
CA GLU A 77 -13.23 13.27 15.76
C GLU A 77 -13.26 14.77 15.42
N LYS A 78 -12.98 15.17 14.17
CA LYS A 78 -13.14 16.55 13.71
C LYS A 78 -14.58 17.02 13.88
N THR A 79 -15.55 16.24 13.48
CA THR A 79 -16.98 16.56 13.67
C THR A 79 -17.35 16.70 15.15
N ARG A 80 -16.78 15.86 16.01
CA ARG A 80 -16.94 15.96 17.47
C ARG A 80 -16.25 17.19 18.05
N PHE A 81 -15.06 17.55 17.54
CA PHE A 81 -14.32 18.74 17.93
C PHE A 81 -15.12 20.02 17.67
N GLU A 82 -15.70 20.15 16.49
CA GLU A 82 -16.56 21.28 16.12
C GLU A 82 -17.75 21.42 17.05
N ASN A 83 -18.19 20.33 17.67
CA ASN A 83 -19.24 20.28 18.69
C ASN A 83 -18.71 20.37 20.15
N GLY A 84 -17.43 20.65 20.37
CA GLY A 84 -16.81 20.86 21.69
C GLY A 84 -16.49 19.61 22.51
N ALA A 85 -16.45 18.41 21.90
CA ALA A 85 -16.29 17.13 22.60
C ALA A 85 -15.09 16.29 22.11
N VAL A 86 -13.86 16.83 22.18
CA VAL A 86 -12.65 16.05 21.80
C VAL A 86 -12.25 15.08 22.90
N LYS A 87 -11.98 13.83 22.52
CA LYS A 87 -11.35 12.83 23.37
C LYS A 87 -9.97 12.48 22.82
N THR A 88 -8.92 13.13 23.33
CA THR A 88 -7.51 12.87 22.99
C THR A 88 -7.12 11.39 23.25
N GLU A 89 -7.77 10.76 24.23
CA GLU A 89 -7.59 9.34 24.58
C GLU A 89 -7.91 8.37 23.42
N VAL A 90 -8.89 8.72 22.58
CA VAL A 90 -9.27 7.90 21.42
C VAL A 90 -8.16 7.93 20.36
N LEU A 91 -7.59 9.10 20.09
CA LEU A 91 -6.51 9.24 19.13
C LEU A 91 -5.24 8.49 19.60
N GLU A 92 -4.96 8.50 20.92
CA GLU A 92 -3.83 7.77 21.48
C GLU A 92 -4.06 6.24 21.42
N LYS A 93 -5.30 5.78 21.67
CA LYS A 93 -5.67 4.35 21.51
C LYS A 93 -5.40 3.83 20.10
N TYR A 94 -5.65 4.64 19.08
CA TYR A 94 -5.52 4.27 17.67
C TYR A 94 -4.36 4.97 16.96
N LYS A 95 -3.34 5.39 17.68
CA LYS A 95 -2.20 6.17 17.15
C LYS A 95 -1.50 5.53 15.95
N MET A 96 -1.43 4.19 15.88
CA MET A 96 -0.82 3.48 14.75
C MET A 96 -1.63 3.67 13.47
N LEU A 97 -2.96 3.56 13.53
CA LEU A 97 -3.84 3.78 12.40
C LEU A 97 -3.85 5.26 11.96
N VAL A 98 -3.92 6.18 12.92
CA VAL A 98 -3.79 7.63 12.67
C VAL A 98 -2.43 7.96 12.04
N GLY A 99 -1.36 7.35 12.54
CA GLY A 99 -0.01 7.50 12.02
C GLY A 99 0.11 7.00 10.58
N ALA A 100 -0.52 5.87 10.25
CA ALA A 100 -0.53 5.32 8.90
C ALA A 100 -1.11 6.29 7.86
N TYR A 101 -2.10 7.10 8.23
CA TYR A 101 -2.65 8.15 7.36
C TYR A 101 -1.79 9.41 7.34
N LEU A 102 -1.41 9.94 8.51
CA LEU A 102 -0.71 11.23 8.61
C LEU A 102 0.76 11.16 8.17
N LYS A 103 1.41 10.02 8.35
CA LYS A 103 2.80 9.77 8.00
C LYS A 103 2.97 8.33 7.54
N PRO A 104 2.51 7.99 6.31
CA PRO A 104 2.69 6.63 5.79
C PRO A 104 4.17 6.27 5.71
N GLU A 105 4.52 5.12 6.27
CA GLU A 105 5.88 4.60 6.24
C GLU A 105 6.09 3.76 4.98
N MET A 106 7.08 4.16 4.18
CA MET A 106 7.59 3.37 3.07
C MET A 106 8.94 2.79 3.47
N SER A 107 9.11 1.48 3.35
CA SER A 107 10.42 0.88 3.62
C SER A 107 11.40 1.28 2.50
N ALA A 108 12.31 2.20 2.80
CA ALA A 108 13.35 2.62 1.85
C ALA A 108 14.33 1.48 1.51
N SER A 109 14.53 0.55 2.43
CA SER A 109 15.45 -0.60 2.27
C SER A 109 14.87 -1.78 1.51
N ILE A 110 13.61 -1.71 1.08
CA ILE A 110 12.91 -2.86 0.45
C ILE A 110 13.61 -3.32 -0.83
N VAL A 111 14.08 -2.36 -1.63
CA VAL A 111 14.75 -2.64 -2.90
C VAL A 111 16.11 -3.27 -2.64
N ASP A 112 16.86 -2.73 -1.66
CA ASP A 112 18.18 -3.25 -1.28
C ASP A 112 18.07 -4.69 -0.76
N HIS A 113 17.10 -4.96 0.11
CA HIS A 113 16.86 -6.32 0.62
C HIS A 113 16.48 -7.31 -0.50
N LEU A 114 15.65 -6.90 -1.45
CA LEU A 114 15.29 -7.73 -2.59
C LEU A 114 16.50 -8.02 -3.49
N GLU A 115 17.38 -7.04 -3.68
CA GLU A 115 18.60 -7.17 -4.47
C GLU A 115 19.61 -8.09 -3.76
N GLU A 116 19.86 -7.91 -2.47
CA GLU A 116 20.73 -8.76 -1.64
C GLU A 116 20.28 -10.23 -1.64
N ALA A 117 18.98 -10.46 -1.59
CA ALA A 117 18.40 -11.79 -1.65
C ALA A 117 18.30 -12.36 -3.07
N GLU A 118 18.72 -11.62 -4.10
CA GLU A 118 18.55 -11.99 -5.51
C GLU A 118 17.08 -12.35 -5.86
N VAL A 119 16.11 -11.70 -5.21
CA VAL A 119 14.70 -11.81 -5.52
C VAL A 119 14.30 -10.60 -6.37
N TYR A 120 14.02 -10.84 -7.63
CA TYR A 120 13.67 -9.79 -8.57
C TYR A 120 12.17 -9.89 -8.89
N PRO A 121 11.35 -8.96 -8.40
CA PRO A 121 9.93 -8.90 -8.71
C PRO A 121 9.70 -8.73 -10.21
N SER A 122 8.73 -9.48 -10.75
CA SER A 122 8.34 -9.33 -12.15
C SER A 122 7.50 -8.07 -12.37
N PHE A 123 6.65 -7.77 -11.42
CA PHE A 123 5.83 -6.55 -11.35
C PHE A 123 5.81 -6.00 -9.93
N GLY A 124 5.62 -4.68 -9.82
CA GLY A 124 5.43 -4.01 -8.54
C GLY A 124 4.56 -2.76 -8.71
N TYR A 125 3.65 -2.55 -7.76
CA TYR A 125 2.75 -1.41 -7.70
C TYR A 125 2.70 -0.86 -6.28
N VAL A 126 2.57 0.46 -6.16
CA VAL A 126 2.27 1.10 -4.89
C VAL A 126 0.76 1.03 -4.65
N VAL A 127 0.34 0.53 -3.49
CA VAL A 127 -1.06 0.48 -3.08
C VAL A 127 -1.47 1.87 -2.58
N SER A 128 -1.87 2.73 -3.50
CA SER A 128 -2.30 4.11 -3.24
C SER A 128 -3.81 4.32 -3.34
N MET A 129 -4.49 3.48 -4.12
CA MET A 129 -5.95 3.54 -4.34
C MET A 129 -6.67 2.29 -3.83
N GLY A 130 -6.05 1.59 -2.86
CA GLY A 130 -6.50 0.31 -2.34
C GLY A 130 -5.93 -0.89 -3.08
N LEU A 131 -6.04 -2.06 -2.44
CA LEU A 131 -5.49 -3.31 -2.97
C LEU A 131 -6.18 -3.73 -4.28
N SER A 132 -7.49 -3.51 -4.41
CA SER A 132 -8.24 -3.87 -5.61
C SER A 132 -7.68 -3.18 -6.86
N ASP A 133 -7.39 -1.87 -6.77
CA ASP A 133 -6.79 -1.11 -7.87
C ASP A 133 -5.43 -1.66 -8.28
N ALA A 134 -4.55 -1.92 -7.29
CA ALA A 134 -3.22 -2.45 -7.56
C ALA A 134 -3.27 -3.85 -8.20
N VAL A 135 -4.17 -4.72 -7.75
CA VAL A 135 -4.36 -6.07 -8.31
C VAL A 135 -4.97 -6.01 -9.71
N LEU A 136 -5.93 -5.12 -9.97
CA LEU A 136 -6.49 -4.93 -11.31
C LEU A 136 -5.44 -4.40 -12.30
N LYS A 137 -4.55 -3.50 -11.88
CA LYS A 137 -3.41 -3.08 -12.69
C LYS A 137 -2.47 -4.24 -12.97
N LEU A 138 -2.16 -5.05 -11.96
CA LEU A 138 -1.32 -6.23 -12.09
C LEU A 138 -1.89 -7.23 -13.11
N THR A 139 -3.19 -7.55 -13.03
CA THR A 139 -3.85 -8.48 -13.97
C THR A 139 -3.91 -7.92 -15.38
N ARG A 140 -4.23 -6.63 -15.55
CA ARG A 140 -4.25 -5.96 -16.84
C ARG A 140 -2.87 -6.00 -17.51
N ASP A 141 -1.83 -5.64 -16.79
CA ASP A 141 -0.49 -5.45 -17.35
C ASP A 141 0.25 -6.77 -17.57
N SER A 142 -0.11 -7.82 -16.80
CA SER A 142 0.42 -9.18 -16.98
C SER A 142 -0.37 -10.03 -18.00
N GLY A 143 -1.62 -9.69 -18.27
CA GLY A 143 -2.54 -10.53 -19.05
C GLY A 143 -2.97 -11.82 -18.33
N LEU A 144 -2.73 -11.93 -17.02
CA LEU A 144 -3.07 -13.08 -16.18
C LEU A 144 -4.19 -12.71 -15.20
N GLY A 145 -4.77 -13.73 -14.56
CA GLY A 145 -5.67 -13.57 -13.44
C GLY A 145 -4.90 -13.48 -12.11
N ALA A 146 -5.60 -13.11 -11.02
CA ALA A 146 -5.07 -13.07 -9.67
C ALA A 146 -6.10 -13.55 -8.65
N LYS A 147 -5.66 -14.33 -7.68
CA LYS A 147 -6.45 -14.73 -6.50
C LYS A 147 -5.81 -14.14 -5.25
N ILE A 148 -6.55 -13.31 -4.54
CA ILE A 148 -6.16 -12.73 -3.25
C ILE A 148 -6.95 -13.45 -2.16
N TYR A 149 -6.27 -13.89 -1.10
CA TYR A 149 -6.88 -14.56 0.04
C TYR A 149 -7.24 -13.55 1.13
N ALA A 150 -8.50 -13.42 1.47
CA ALA A 150 -8.98 -12.46 2.46
C ALA A 150 -8.33 -12.67 3.84
N ASP A 151 -8.11 -13.93 4.23
CA ASP A 151 -7.48 -14.32 5.50
C ASP A 151 -5.95 -14.14 5.53
N LYS A 152 -5.34 -13.77 4.41
CA LYS A 152 -3.90 -13.50 4.29
C LYS A 152 -3.57 -12.01 4.17
N ILE A 153 -4.56 -11.15 4.06
CA ILE A 153 -4.33 -9.70 4.05
C ILE A 153 -3.83 -9.28 5.43
N PRO A 154 -2.67 -8.65 5.53
CA PRO A 154 -2.16 -8.17 6.82
C PRO A 154 -2.91 -6.90 7.25
N PHE A 155 -3.27 -6.84 8.52
CA PHE A 155 -3.94 -5.70 9.15
C PHE A 155 -3.13 -5.19 10.34
N GLU A 156 -3.21 -3.88 10.59
CA GLU A 156 -2.72 -3.30 11.83
C GLU A 156 -3.56 -3.77 13.03
N GLY A 157 -2.93 -3.98 14.20
CA GLY A 157 -3.52 -4.71 15.32
C GLY A 157 -4.90 -4.25 15.79
N ASN A 158 -5.22 -2.96 15.67
CA ASN A 158 -6.52 -2.39 16.10
C ASN A 158 -7.52 -2.16 14.96
N SER A 159 -7.23 -2.62 13.74
CA SER A 159 -8.07 -2.37 12.55
C SER A 159 -9.50 -2.90 12.73
N PHE A 160 -9.66 -4.13 13.22
CA PHE A 160 -11.00 -4.72 13.42
C PHE A 160 -11.76 -4.06 14.56
N THR A 161 -11.08 -3.64 15.62
CA THR A 161 -11.72 -2.94 16.74
C THR A 161 -12.24 -1.58 16.29
N LEU A 162 -11.38 -0.79 15.61
CA LEU A 162 -11.78 0.52 15.10
C LEU A 162 -12.83 0.41 14.01
N GLY A 163 -12.70 -0.57 13.11
CA GLY A 163 -13.68 -0.85 12.07
C GLY A 163 -15.06 -1.08 12.65
N SER A 164 -15.15 -1.90 13.72
CA SER A 164 -16.40 -2.13 14.43
C SER A 164 -16.96 -0.86 15.11
N GLU A 165 -16.10 -0.01 15.66
CA GLU A 165 -16.53 1.26 16.29
C GLU A 165 -17.03 2.29 15.27
N LEU A 166 -16.53 2.26 14.04
CA LEU A 166 -16.88 3.17 12.94
C LEU A 166 -17.91 2.60 11.96
N ASP A 167 -18.34 1.36 12.15
CA ASP A 167 -19.18 0.61 11.20
C ASP A 167 -18.52 0.50 9.80
N ILE A 168 -17.22 0.24 9.78
CA ILE A 168 -16.40 0.05 8.57
C ILE A 168 -15.82 -1.37 8.59
N ASP A 169 -16.07 -2.13 7.53
CA ASP A 169 -15.42 -3.43 7.34
C ASP A 169 -13.93 -3.25 6.99
N PRO A 170 -12.98 -3.76 7.81
CA PRO A 170 -11.55 -3.61 7.55
C PRO A 170 -11.08 -4.25 6.23
N ILE A 171 -11.73 -5.33 5.78
CA ILE A 171 -11.41 -5.93 4.48
C ILE A 171 -11.76 -4.96 3.36
N SER A 172 -12.94 -4.35 3.42
CA SER A 172 -13.35 -3.30 2.47
C SER A 172 -12.42 -2.08 2.51
N ALA A 173 -11.95 -1.68 3.70
CA ALA A 173 -10.97 -0.61 3.87
C ALA A 173 -9.64 -0.96 3.18
N ALA A 174 -9.12 -2.18 3.35
CA ALA A 174 -7.90 -2.63 2.70
C ALA A 174 -8.05 -2.72 1.16
N MET A 175 -9.20 -3.22 0.71
CA MET A 175 -9.45 -3.41 -0.72
C MET A 175 -9.63 -2.08 -1.48
N ASN A 176 -10.29 -1.08 -0.86
CA ASN A 176 -10.75 0.12 -1.56
C ASN A 176 -10.43 1.46 -0.87
N GLY A 177 -9.85 1.44 0.33
CA GLY A 177 -9.63 2.66 1.13
C GLY A 177 -8.54 3.57 0.60
N GLY A 178 -7.42 2.98 0.17
CA GLY A 178 -6.27 3.72 -0.34
C GLY A 178 -5.35 4.30 0.73
N ASP A 179 -4.36 5.07 0.27
CA ASP A 179 -3.35 5.81 1.05
C ASP A 179 -2.43 4.96 1.95
N ASP A 180 -2.41 3.64 1.79
CA ASP A 180 -1.51 2.75 2.55
C ASP A 180 -0.05 2.84 2.07
N TYR A 181 0.18 3.17 0.80
CA TYR A 181 1.50 3.30 0.15
C TYR A 181 2.41 2.08 0.34
N LYS A 182 1.84 0.90 0.55
CA LYS A 182 2.59 -0.36 0.60
C LYS A 182 2.91 -0.85 -0.80
N LEU A 183 3.97 -1.65 -0.92
CA LEU A 183 4.37 -2.23 -2.19
C LEU A 183 3.67 -3.57 -2.39
N LEU A 184 2.91 -3.69 -3.48
CA LEU A 184 2.41 -4.96 -4.01
C LEU A 184 3.38 -5.44 -5.09
N PHE A 185 3.81 -6.69 -5.04
CA PHE A 185 4.72 -7.24 -6.05
C PHE A 185 4.57 -8.75 -6.24
N THR A 186 5.09 -9.26 -7.36
CA THR A 186 5.05 -10.69 -7.66
C THR A 186 6.44 -11.29 -7.63
N ILE A 187 6.54 -12.52 -7.09
CA ILE A 187 7.76 -13.32 -7.11
C ILE A 187 7.49 -14.70 -7.68
N PRO A 188 8.45 -15.31 -8.41
CA PRO A 188 8.33 -16.67 -8.88
C PRO A 188 8.13 -17.65 -7.73
N ILE A 189 7.18 -18.61 -7.87
CA ILE A 189 6.91 -19.61 -6.83
C ILE A 189 8.15 -20.44 -6.47
N LEU A 190 9.07 -20.64 -7.42
CA LEU A 190 10.33 -21.34 -7.19
C LEU A 190 11.26 -20.63 -6.20
N LYS A 191 11.01 -19.36 -5.90
CA LYS A 191 11.76 -18.57 -4.91
C LYS A 191 11.10 -18.57 -3.53
N LEU A 192 10.00 -19.31 -3.32
CA LEU A 192 9.22 -19.30 -2.08
C LEU A 192 10.05 -19.62 -0.84
N ASP A 193 10.87 -20.68 -0.89
CA ASP A 193 11.66 -21.13 0.27
C ASP A 193 12.70 -20.07 0.65
N LYS A 194 13.40 -19.51 -0.34
CA LYS A 194 14.34 -18.41 -0.13
C LYS A 194 13.62 -17.17 0.41
N PHE A 195 12.49 -16.81 -0.18
CA PHE A 195 11.69 -15.66 0.26
C PHE A 195 11.23 -15.80 1.72
N ARG A 196 10.75 -16.95 2.13
CA ARG A 196 10.33 -17.20 3.52
C ARG A 196 11.48 -17.16 4.52
N ALA A 197 12.67 -17.58 4.11
CA ALA A 197 13.85 -17.56 4.96
C ALA A 197 14.39 -16.14 5.17
N ASP A 198 14.39 -15.33 4.10
CA ASP A 198 15.09 -14.04 4.06
C ASP A 198 14.14 -12.84 4.35
N PHE A 199 12.82 -13.00 4.12
CA PHE A 199 11.85 -11.92 4.25
C PHE A 199 10.75 -12.23 5.25
N GLN A 200 10.89 -11.71 6.47
CA GLN A 200 9.84 -11.74 7.50
C GLN A 200 8.93 -10.49 7.46
N THR A 201 9.28 -9.51 6.61
CA THR A 201 8.59 -8.21 6.51
C THR A 201 7.60 -8.12 5.36
N PHE A 202 7.39 -9.23 4.64
CA PHE A 202 6.44 -9.31 3.53
C PHE A 202 5.45 -10.44 3.75
N ASP A 203 4.20 -10.15 3.41
CA ASP A 203 3.13 -11.12 3.48
C ASP A 203 2.76 -11.65 2.10
N ILE A 204 2.66 -12.96 1.97
CA ILE A 204 2.12 -13.60 0.77
C ILE A 204 0.61 -13.58 0.91
N ILE A 205 -0.05 -12.75 0.10
CA ILE A 205 -1.50 -12.54 0.16
C ILE A 205 -2.28 -13.25 -0.95
N GLY A 206 -1.59 -13.84 -1.93
CA GLY A 206 -2.27 -14.47 -3.06
C GLY A 206 -1.31 -15.08 -4.06
N HIS A 207 -1.85 -15.41 -5.22
CA HIS A 207 -1.08 -15.91 -6.35
C HIS A 207 -1.68 -15.48 -7.69
N MET A 208 -0.84 -15.47 -8.73
CA MET A 208 -1.27 -15.28 -10.10
C MET A 208 -2.02 -16.51 -10.61
N ALA A 209 -3.12 -16.29 -11.30
CA ALA A 209 -3.99 -17.35 -11.86
C ALA A 209 -3.99 -17.28 -13.40
N GLN A 210 -4.69 -18.21 -14.03
CA GLN A 210 -4.97 -18.12 -15.47
C GLN A 210 -5.88 -16.93 -15.76
N SER A 211 -5.79 -16.37 -16.97
CA SER A 211 -6.53 -15.17 -17.39
C SER A 211 -8.04 -15.27 -17.20
N GLU A 212 -8.60 -16.49 -17.40
CA GLU A 212 -10.02 -16.74 -17.32
C GLU A 212 -10.61 -16.54 -15.91
N VAL A 213 -9.74 -16.59 -14.88
CA VAL A 213 -10.16 -16.37 -13.48
C VAL A 213 -10.45 -14.88 -13.22
N GLY A 214 -9.78 -13.98 -13.97
CA GLY A 214 -9.83 -12.56 -13.68
C GLY A 214 -9.14 -12.21 -12.35
N ALA A 215 -9.55 -11.12 -11.73
CA ALA A 215 -9.08 -10.69 -10.42
C ALA A 215 -10.15 -10.97 -9.36
N VAL A 216 -9.84 -11.84 -8.38
CA VAL A 216 -10.81 -12.26 -7.37
C VAL A 216 -10.24 -12.21 -5.95
N LEU A 217 -11.12 -11.88 -5.00
CA LEU A 217 -10.90 -12.08 -3.57
C LEU A 217 -11.53 -13.42 -3.18
N LEU A 218 -10.74 -14.31 -2.61
CA LEU A 218 -11.19 -15.60 -2.09
C LEU A 218 -11.47 -15.47 -0.60
N THR A 219 -12.72 -15.72 -0.18
CA THR A 219 -13.10 -15.73 1.23
C THR A 219 -12.65 -17.02 1.91
N PRO A 220 -12.59 -17.07 3.26
CA PRO A 220 -12.26 -18.30 4.01
C PRO A 220 -13.21 -19.46 3.69
N GLU A 221 -14.46 -19.17 3.33
CA GLU A 221 -15.48 -20.13 2.94
C GLU A 221 -15.31 -20.65 1.50
N GLY A 222 -14.32 -20.14 0.76
CA GLY A 222 -14.02 -20.54 -0.60
C GLY A 222 -14.86 -19.85 -1.69
N VAL A 223 -15.53 -18.74 -1.35
CA VAL A 223 -16.29 -17.93 -2.32
C VAL A 223 -15.35 -16.99 -3.06
N GLU A 224 -15.42 -16.98 -4.38
CA GLU A 224 -14.67 -16.05 -5.23
C GLU A 224 -15.52 -14.79 -5.51
N LEU A 225 -15.03 -13.64 -5.05
CA LEU A 225 -15.66 -12.33 -5.26
C LEU A 225 -14.83 -11.54 -6.29
N PRO A 226 -15.39 -11.19 -7.46
CA PRO A 226 -14.71 -10.37 -8.44
C PRO A 226 -14.29 -9.01 -7.86
N LEU A 227 -13.03 -8.63 -8.05
CA LEU A 227 -12.53 -7.34 -7.58
C LEU A 227 -13.11 -6.20 -8.42
N LYS A 228 -13.42 -5.11 -7.74
CA LYS A 228 -13.83 -3.84 -8.33
C LYS A 228 -13.08 -2.73 -7.63
N ALA A 229 -12.42 -1.86 -8.38
CA ALA A 229 -11.79 -0.67 -7.82
C ALA A 229 -12.75 0.53 -7.89
N GLN A 230 -12.68 1.40 -6.90
CA GLN A 230 -13.42 2.66 -6.95
C GLN A 230 -12.79 3.57 -8.02
N GLY A 231 -13.62 4.12 -8.90
CA GLY A 231 -13.16 5.08 -9.92
C GLY A 231 -12.80 4.47 -11.28
N TRP A 232 -13.14 3.22 -11.53
CA TRP A 232 -13.01 2.54 -12.84
C TRP A 232 -14.38 2.23 -13.43
#